data_7a86b068903a0dc4a04cfd16bf5489c3
#
_entry.id   7a86b068903a0dc4a04cfd16bf5489c3
#
_cell.length_a   1.000
_cell.length_b   1.000
_cell.length_c   1.000
_cell.angle_alpha   90.00
_cell.angle_beta   90.00
_cell.angle_gamma   90.00
#
_symmetry.space_group_name_H-M   'P 1'
#
loop_
_entity.id
_entity.type
_entity.pdbx_description
1 polymer ?
#
loop_
_entity_poly.entity_id
_entity_poly.type
_entity_poly.pdbx_seq_one_letter_code
_entity_poly.pdbx_strand_id
1 'polypeptide(L)'
;MVMCKQAIKNVPLFSELADQELNLLAASGSRKNFPGKNVIFQEGDSGDVLFIILSGKVKVLLTGKNGQEYILSRLGPGNFFGEMAILESAPRSASVITVEPSEFFLLGRKALTELLKHHPDIAMKILKNLSQRLRKVSEQVRSLVMFDMYGRVGRCLLNLAELQDGVETRGQLLISNRPSFQELANMVGCSRETLSRTLKALKENGSLSVTRKTIYINRLWE
;
A
#
# COMPACT_ATOMS: atom_id res chain seq x y z
N MET A 1 -23.45 -12.94 10.84
CA MET A 1 -23.94 -11.96 9.86
C MET A 1 -23.81 -10.51 10.33
N VAL A 2 -24.24 -10.15 11.54
CA VAL A 2 -24.20 -8.77 12.07
C VAL A 2 -22.77 -8.19 12.12
N MET A 3 -21.77 -8.94 12.60
CA MET A 3 -20.36 -8.47 12.67
C MET A 3 -19.73 -8.23 11.29
N CYS A 4 -20.14 -8.95 10.25
CA CYS A 4 -19.63 -8.74 8.89
C CYS A 4 -20.14 -7.41 8.31
N LYS A 5 -21.40 -7.08 8.49
CA LYS A 5 -22.04 -5.85 8.03
C LYS A 5 -21.33 -4.61 8.62
N GLN A 6 -21.08 -4.60 9.94
CA GLN A 6 -20.43 -3.45 10.59
C GLN A 6 -18.99 -3.25 10.09
N ALA A 7 -18.23 -4.32 9.89
CA ALA A 7 -16.87 -4.24 9.35
C ALA A 7 -16.88 -3.69 7.92
N ILE A 8 -17.81 -4.10 7.07
CA ILE A 8 -17.96 -3.60 5.69
C ILE A 8 -18.40 -2.13 5.68
N LYS A 9 -19.32 -1.73 6.55
CA LYS A 9 -19.81 -0.34 6.66
C LYS A 9 -18.68 0.65 6.99
N ASN A 10 -17.70 0.21 7.77
CA ASN A 10 -16.55 1.03 8.14
C ASN A 10 -15.55 1.21 6.98
N VAL A 11 -15.72 0.50 5.87
CA VAL A 11 -14.89 0.69 4.67
C VAL A 11 -15.39 1.93 3.92
N PRO A 12 -14.53 2.93 3.65
CA PRO A 12 -14.94 4.18 2.98
C PRO A 12 -15.64 3.96 1.64
N LEU A 13 -15.30 2.88 0.94
CA LEU A 13 -15.91 2.50 -0.33
C LEU A 13 -17.42 2.22 -0.19
N PHE A 14 -17.88 1.72 0.96
CA PHE A 14 -19.23 1.26 1.21
C PHE A 14 -19.97 2.07 2.28
N SER A 15 -19.38 3.15 2.78
CA SER A 15 -19.91 3.93 3.90
C SER A 15 -21.30 4.54 3.66
N GLU A 16 -21.67 4.77 2.39
CA GLU A 16 -22.94 5.40 2.00
C GLU A 16 -24.03 4.39 1.62
N LEU A 17 -23.71 3.08 1.62
CA LEU A 17 -24.70 2.05 1.34
C LEU A 17 -25.75 1.97 2.44
N ALA A 18 -27.00 1.84 2.04
CA ALA A 18 -28.11 1.58 2.96
C ALA A 18 -27.99 0.19 3.60
N ASP A 19 -28.67 0.01 4.72
CA ASP A 19 -28.59 -1.23 5.51
C ASP A 19 -28.99 -2.49 4.75
N GLN A 20 -29.95 -2.38 3.82
CA GLN A 20 -30.38 -3.49 2.97
C GLN A 20 -29.29 -3.85 1.94
N GLU A 21 -28.66 -2.86 1.34
CA GLU A 21 -27.59 -3.02 0.37
C GLU A 21 -26.33 -3.62 1.00
N LEU A 22 -26.00 -3.19 2.22
CA LEU A 22 -24.91 -3.78 3.01
C LEU A 22 -25.17 -5.26 3.34
N ASN A 23 -26.42 -5.64 3.59
CA ASN A 23 -26.79 -7.04 3.81
C ASN A 23 -26.62 -7.87 2.54
N LEU A 24 -27.04 -7.35 1.39
CA LEU A 24 -26.86 -8.01 0.08
C LEU A 24 -25.38 -8.14 -0.26
N LEU A 25 -24.58 -7.09 -0.06
CA LEU A 25 -23.15 -7.12 -0.26
C LEU A 25 -22.46 -8.15 0.64
N ALA A 26 -22.81 -8.16 1.93
CA ALA A 26 -22.27 -9.13 2.89
C ALA A 26 -22.60 -10.59 2.52
N ALA A 27 -23.78 -10.82 1.93
CA ALA A 27 -24.18 -12.14 1.44
C ALA A 27 -23.50 -12.55 0.12
N SER A 28 -23.07 -11.56 -0.68
CA SER A 28 -22.43 -11.80 -1.99
C SER A 28 -20.93 -12.02 -1.91
N GLY A 29 -20.33 -11.84 -0.74
CA GLY A 29 -18.90 -12.02 -0.51
C GLY A 29 -18.58 -12.97 0.63
N SER A 30 -17.32 -13.12 0.93
CA SER A 30 -16.84 -13.96 2.04
C SER A 30 -15.71 -13.28 2.81
N ARG A 31 -15.51 -13.66 4.07
CA ARG A 31 -14.36 -13.21 4.88
C ARG A 31 -13.26 -14.26 4.86
N LYS A 32 -12.03 -13.81 4.79
CA LYS A 32 -10.86 -14.70 4.82
C LYS A 32 -9.73 -14.06 5.63
N ASN A 33 -9.13 -14.87 6.50
CA ASN A 33 -7.98 -14.50 7.29
C ASN A 33 -6.71 -15.07 6.66
N PHE A 34 -5.64 -14.28 6.69
CA PHE A 34 -4.31 -14.70 6.26
C PHE A 34 -3.31 -14.38 7.37
N PRO A 35 -2.34 -15.28 7.64
CA PRO A 35 -1.25 -14.99 8.55
C PRO A 35 -0.37 -13.86 8.00
N GLY A 36 0.49 -13.30 8.84
CA GLY A 36 1.50 -12.35 8.39
C GLY A 36 2.54 -12.98 7.46
N LYS A 37 3.10 -12.20 6.55
CA LYS A 37 4.11 -12.63 5.54
C LYS A 37 3.61 -13.71 4.58
N ASN A 38 2.32 -13.78 4.35
CA ASN A 38 1.69 -14.73 3.44
C ASN A 38 1.46 -14.09 2.06
N VAL A 39 1.78 -14.82 0.99
CA VAL A 39 1.46 -14.40 -0.39
C VAL A 39 -0.02 -14.63 -0.63
N ILE A 40 -0.75 -13.58 -0.97
CA ILE A 40 -2.18 -13.66 -1.32
C ILE A 40 -2.35 -14.10 -2.77
N PHE A 41 -1.59 -13.50 -3.67
CA PHE A 41 -1.42 -13.89 -5.08
C PHE A 41 -0.13 -13.29 -5.64
N GLN A 42 0.33 -13.82 -6.76
CA GLN A 42 1.52 -13.37 -7.48
C GLN A 42 1.15 -12.60 -8.75
N GLU A 43 2.08 -11.75 -9.21
CA GLU A 43 2.01 -11.15 -10.55
C GLU A 43 1.87 -12.23 -11.61
N GLY A 44 0.97 -12.03 -12.58
CA GLY A 44 0.68 -12.98 -13.64
C GLY A 44 -0.38 -14.04 -13.30
N ASP A 45 -0.75 -14.22 -12.01
CA ASP A 45 -1.85 -15.13 -11.65
C ASP A 45 -3.16 -14.69 -12.29
N SER A 46 -4.05 -15.64 -12.58
CA SER A 46 -5.44 -15.32 -12.91
C SER A 46 -6.16 -14.74 -11.67
N GLY A 47 -7.13 -13.84 -11.88
CA GLY A 47 -7.79 -13.23 -10.73
C GLY A 47 -9.17 -12.67 -10.99
N ASP A 48 -10.16 -13.22 -10.27
CA ASP A 48 -11.57 -12.81 -10.32
C ASP A 48 -12.12 -12.30 -9.00
N VAL A 49 -11.25 -12.00 -8.03
CA VAL A 49 -11.63 -11.58 -6.69
C VAL A 49 -11.01 -10.23 -6.36
N LEU A 50 -11.86 -9.31 -5.89
CA LEU A 50 -11.47 -8.07 -5.21
C LEU A 50 -11.28 -8.37 -3.73
N PHE A 51 -10.20 -7.89 -3.16
CA PHE A 51 -9.89 -7.98 -1.74
C PHE A 51 -10.05 -6.62 -1.09
N ILE A 52 -10.90 -6.52 -0.07
CA ILE A 52 -11.10 -5.33 0.76
C ILE A 52 -10.47 -5.61 2.13
N ILE A 53 -9.58 -4.74 2.58
CA ILE A 53 -8.85 -4.92 3.84
C ILE A 53 -9.75 -4.48 4.99
N LEU A 54 -10.12 -5.42 5.86
CA LEU A 54 -10.89 -5.15 7.08
C LEU A 54 -9.95 -4.85 8.25
N SER A 55 -8.85 -5.62 8.36
CA SER A 55 -7.78 -5.39 9.36
C SER A 55 -6.44 -5.87 8.83
N GLY A 56 -5.34 -5.39 9.45
CA GLY A 56 -3.98 -5.73 9.04
C GLY A 56 -3.45 -4.86 7.90
N LYS A 57 -2.33 -5.28 7.30
CA LYS A 57 -1.63 -4.52 6.24
C LYS A 57 -1.04 -5.44 5.21
N VAL A 58 -1.02 -4.99 3.96
CA VAL A 58 -0.36 -5.67 2.85
C VAL A 58 0.66 -4.77 2.16
N LYS A 59 1.65 -5.37 1.50
CA LYS A 59 2.54 -4.74 0.53
C LYS A 59 2.19 -5.24 -0.87
N VAL A 60 2.10 -4.31 -1.82
CA VAL A 60 1.97 -4.57 -3.25
C VAL A 60 3.35 -4.38 -3.87
N LEU A 61 3.85 -5.36 -4.61
CA LEU A 61 5.21 -5.34 -5.12
C LEU A 61 5.35 -5.99 -6.50
N LEU A 62 6.41 -5.59 -7.20
CA LEU A 62 6.93 -6.26 -8.38
C LEU A 62 8.19 -7.03 -8.01
N THR A 63 8.41 -8.16 -8.69
CA THR A 63 9.62 -8.96 -8.51
C THR A 63 10.47 -8.90 -9.78
N GLY A 64 11.68 -8.39 -9.68
CA GLY A 64 12.63 -8.35 -10.78
C GLY A 64 13.19 -9.74 -11.11
N LYS A 65 13.83 -9.90 -12.29
CA LYS A 65 14.40 -11.17 -12.77
C LYS A 65 15.43 -11.80 -11.82
N ASN A 66 16.09 -11.00 -11.01
CA ASN A 66 17.07 -11.44 -10.00
C ASN A 66 16.45 -11.67 -8.61
N GLY A 67 15.10 -11.70 -8.50
CA GLY A 67 14.39 -11.86 -7.22
C GLY A 67 14.33 -10.57 -6.37
N GLN A 68 14.83 -9.45 -6.87
CA GLN A 68 14.73 -8.18 -6.14
C GLN A 68 13.28 -7.70 -6.13
N GLU A 69 12.75 -7.43 -4.93
CA GLU A 69 11.42 -6.85 -4.76
C GLU A 69 11.47 -5.32 -4.88
N TYR A 70 10.48 -4.75 -5.55
CA TYR A 70 10.20 -3.32 -5.55
C TYR A 70 8.80 -3.07 -5.00
N ILE A 71 8.69 -2.35 -3.88
CA ILE A 71 7.42 -2.08 -3.23
C ILE A 71 6.73 -0.89 -3.90
N LEU A 72 5.63 -1.16 -4.59
CA LEU A 72 4.79 -0.13 -5.23
C LEU A 72 3.95 0.63 -4.20
N SER A 73 3.35 -0.10 -3.25
CA SER A 73 2.51 0.52 -2.23
C SER A 73 2.34 -0.36 -0.99
N ARG A 74 1.93 0.27 0.12
CA ARG A 74 1.43 -0.39 1.32
C ARG A 74 -0.02 0.01 1.52
N LEU A 75 -0.87 -0.97 1.78
CA LEU A 75 -2.30 -0.79 1.94
C LEU A 75 -2.71 -1.29 3.32
N GLY A 76 -3.58 -0.53 3.99
CA GLY A 76 -4.15 -0.86 5.30
C GLY A 76 -5.68 -0.93 5.26
N PRO A 77 -6.33 -0.98 6.43
CA PRO A 77 -7.78 -1.09 6.53
C PRO A 77 -8.52 -0.03 5.71
N GLY A 78 -9.64 -0.42 5.11
CA GLY A 78 -10.43 0.44 4.23
C GLY A 78 -9.94 0.54 2.79
N ASN A 79 -8.73 0.09 2.49
CA ASN A 79 -8.23 -0.02 1.12
C ASN A 79 -8.67 -1.34 0.46
N PHE A 80 -8.55 -1.39 -0.86
CA PHE A 80 -8.84 -2.58 -1.66
C PHE A 80 -7.73 -2.83 -2.68
N PHE A 81 -7.64 -4.07 -3.19
CA PHE A 81 -6.69 -4.48 -4.23
C PHE A 81 -7.22 -5.66 -5.04
N GLY A 82 -6.59 -5.93 -6.19
CA GLY A 82 -7.01 -6.98 -7.12
C GLY A 82 -8.12 -6.56 -8.07
N GLU A 83 -8.51 -5.29 -8.06
CA GLU A 83 -9.52 -4.69 -8.95
C GLU A 83 -9.09 -4.68 -10.42
N MET A 84 -7.80 -4.46 -10.71
CA MET A 84 -7.30 -4.32 -12.08
C MET A 84 -7.57 -5.57 -12.91
N ALA A 85 -7.25 -6.75 -12.37
CA ALA A 85 -7.51 -8.01 -13.05
C ALA A 85 -9.01 -8.24 -13.36
N ILE A 86 -9.90 -7.69 -12.50
CA ILE A 86 -11.36 -7.76 -12.73
C ILE A 86 -11.77 -6.76 -13.81
N LEU A 87 -11.34 -5.51 -13.71
CA LEU A 87 -11.77 -4.42 -14.58
C LEU A 87 -11.26 -4.61 -16.01
N GLU A 88 -9.99 -5.05 -16.16
CA GLU A 88 -9.33 -5.22 -17.43
C GLU A 88 -9.49 -6.64 -18.03
N SER A 89 -10.01 -7.60 -17.24
CA SER A 89 -10.02 -9.03 -17.60
C SER A 89 -8.62 -9.55 -17.95
N ALA A 90 -7.63 -9.10 -17.18
CA ALA A 90 -6.21 -9.38 -17.33
C ALA A 90 -5.66 -10.16 -16.12
N PRO A 91 -4.47 -10.76 -16.21
CA PRO A 91 -3.77 -11.32 -15.04
C PRO A 91 -3.48 -10.26 -13.95
N ARG A 92 -3.13 -10.71 -12.73
CA ARG A 92 -2.68 -9.84 -11.65
C ARG A 92 -1.48 -9.00 -12.07
N SER A 93 -1.56 -7.69 -11.93
CA SER A 93 -0.53 -6.73 -12.34
C SER A 93 0.66 -6.62 -11.37
N ALA A 94 0.54 -7.20 -10.17
CA ALA A 94 1.56 -7.18 -9.13
C ALA A 94 1.30 -8.30 -8.12
N SER A 95 2.31 -8.64 -7.33
CA SER A 95 2.18 -9.57 -6.19
C SER A 95 1.69 -8.83 -4.95
N VAL A 96 0.91 -9.52 -4.10
CA VAL A 96 0.42 -8.97 -2.83
C VAL A 96 0.76 -9.91 -1.69
N ILE A 97 1.41 -9.36 -0.64
CA ILE A 97 1.88 -10.11 0.53
C ILE A 97 1.38 -9.40 1.80
N THR A 98 0.86 -10.14 2.76
CA THR A 98 0.52 -9.62 4.09
C THR A 98 1.76 -9.22 4.86
N VAL A 99 1.74 -8.07 5.52
CA VAL A 99 2.82 -7.62 6.42
C VAL A 99 2.64 -8.21 7.82
N GLU A 100 1.40 -8.28 8.27
CA GLU A 100 0.94 -8.75 9.57
C GLU A 100 -0.33 -9.61 9.38
N PRO A 101 -0.81 -10.35 10.39
CA PRO A 101 -2.08 -11.05 10.31
C PRO A 101 -3.18 -10.11 9.83
N SER A 102 -3.91 -10.50 8.80
CA SER A 102 -4.82 -9.61 8.08
C SER A 102 -6.12 -10.31 7.75
N GLU A 103 -7.21 -9.57 7.83
CA GLU A 103 -8.54 -10.02 7.46
C GLU A 103 -9.06 -9.24 6.26
N PHE A 104 -9.66 -9.97 5.32
CA PHE A 104 -10.20 -9.42 4.10
C PHE A 104 -11.66 -9.81 3.91
N PHE A 105 -12.42 -8.89 3.29
CA PHE A 105 -13.67 -9.21 2.65
C PHE A 105 -13.41 -9.42 1.15
N LEU A 106 -13.82 -10.56 0.64
CA LEU A 106 -13.60 -11.01 -0.73
C LEU A 106 -14.88 -10.84 -1.53
N LEU A 107 -14.80 -10.14 -2.67
CA LEU A 107 -15.92 -9.92 -3.57
C LEU A 107 -15.55 -10.41 -4.98
N GLY A 108 -16.29 -11.38 -5.50
CA GLY A 108 -16.07 -11.91 -6.84
C GLY A 108 -16.46 -10.93 -7.94
N ARG A 109 -15.92 -11.12 -9.16
CA ARG A 109 -16.19 -10.31 -10.36
C ARG A 109 -17.67 -10.02 -10.57
N LYS A 110 -18.52 -11.07 -10.56
CA LYS A 110 -19.95 -10.93 -10.83
C LYS A 110 -20.62 -9.99 -9.80
N ALA A 111 -20.34 -10.20 -8.52
CA ALA A 111 -20.91 -9.38 -7.45
C ALA A 111 -20.43 -7.93 -7.50
N LEU A 112 -19.14 -7.71 -7.80
CA LEU A 112 -18.60 -6.36 -8.01
C LEU A 112 -19.27 -5.68 -9.20
N THR A 113 -19.39 -6.36 -10.34
CA THR A 113 -20.04 -5.80 -11.54
C THR A 113 -21.48 -5.40 -11.29
N GLU A 114 -22.25 -6.24 -10.62
CA GLU A 114 -23.65 -5.90 -10.25
C GLU A 114 -23.70 -4.73 -9.26
N LEU A 115 -22.82 -4.71 -8.27
CA LEU A 115 -22.71 -3.59 -7.34
C LEU A 115 -22.46 -2.25 -8.08
N LEU A 116 -21.51 -2.23 -9.01
CA LEU A 116 -21.15 -1.01 -9.75
C LEU A 116 -22.27 -0.53 -10.70
N LYS A 117 -23.11 -1.43 -11.23
CA LYS A 117 -24.26 -1.05 -12.06
C LYS A 117 -25.34 -0.31 -11.25
N HIS A 118 -25.55 -0.73 -10.01
CA HIS A 118 -26.59 -0.15 -9.14
C HIS A 118 -26.10 1.01 -8.30
N HIS A 119 -24.77 1.14 -8.10
CA HIS A 119 -24.14 2.15 -7.26
C HIS A 119 -23.00 2.87 -8.01
N PRO A 120 -23.33 3.83 -8.93
CA PRO A 120 -22.32 4.58 -9.69
C PRO A 120 -21.37 5.39 -8.79
N ASP A 121 -21.80 5.79 -7.60
CA ASP A 121 -21.00 6.46 -6.58
C ASP A 121 -19.82 5.61 -6.11
N ILE A 122 -20.01 4.30 -5.97
CA ILE A 122 -18.93 3.35 -5.65
C ILE A 122 -17.92 3.30 -6.81
N ALA A 123 -18.39 3.28 -8.06
CA ALA A 123 -17.51 3.35 -9.22
C ALA A 123 -16.67 4.64 -9.19
N MET A 124 -17.27 5.79 -8.87
CA MET A 124 -16.55 7.05 -8.72
C MET A 124 -15.52 7.03 -7.59
N LYS A 125 -15.81 6.38 -6.46
CA LYS A 125 -14.83 6.19 -5.37
C LYS A 125 -13.66 5.30 -5.81
N ILE A 126 -13.92 4.23 -6.56
CA ILE A 126 -12.86 3.37 -7.13
C ILE A 126 -12.01 4.19 -8.11
N LEU A 127 -12.61 4.91 -9.06
CA LEU A 127 -11.90 5.76 -10.01
C LEU A 127 -11.02 6.81 -9.33
N LYS A 128 -11.54 7.48 -8.29
CA LYS A 128 -10.77 8.43 -7.48
C LYS A 128 -9.56 7.76 -6.82
N ASN A 129 -9.75 6.57 -6.25
CA ASN A 129 -8.66 5.82 -5.63
C ASN A 129 -7.59 5.41 -6.65
N LEU A 130 -8.01 4.89 -7.82
CA LEU A 130 -7.10 4.53 -8.91
C LEU A 130 -6.34 5.74 -9.46
N SER A 131 -7.00 6.89 -9.60
CA SER A 131 -6.36 8.15 -9.99
C SER A 131 -5.29 8.59 -8.99
N GLN A 132 -5.57 8.47 -7.68
CA GLN A 132 -4.59 8.75 -6.64
C GLN A 132 -3.39 7.78 -6.67
N ARG A 133 -3.64 6.50 -6.91
CA ARG A 133 -2.57 5.49 -7.08
C ARG A 133 -1.72 5.78 -8.30
N LEU A 134 -2.34 6.13 -9.44
CA LEU A 134 -1.62 6.51 -10.65
C LEU A 134 -0.71 7.71 -10.41
N ARG A 135 -1.19 8.73 -9.69
CA ARG A 135 -0.39 9.91 -9.32
C ARG A 135 0.83 9.51 -8.50
N LYS A 136 0.65 8.63 -7.50
CA LYS A 136 1.78 8.12 -6.69
C LYS A 136 2.79 7.35 -7.54
N VAL A 137 2.34 6.50 -8.46
CA VAL A 137 3.23 5.77 -9.37
C VAL A 137 3.99 6.74 -10.28
N SER A 138 3.31 7.78 -10.81
CA SER A 138 3.96 8.82 -11.62
C SER A 138 5.05 9.57 -10.83
N GLU A 139 4.82 9.86 -9.55
CA GLU A 139 5.83 10.45 -8.67
C GLU A 139 7.00 9.51 -8.40
N GLN A 140 6.76 8.21 -8.25
CA GLN A 140 7.83 7.21 -8.12
C GLN A 140 8.68 7.14 -9.40
N VAL A 141 8.05 7.10 -10.57
CA VAL A 141 8.78 7.13 -11.86
C VAL A 141 9.60 8.41 -11.98
N ARG A 142 9.00 9.56 -11.68
CA ARG A 142 9.72 10.85 -11.66
C ARG A 142 10.93 10.79 -10.72
N SER A 143 10.77 10.20 -9.54
CA SER A 143 11.87 10.06 -8.59
C SER A 143 13.01 9.21 -9.14
N LEU A 144 12.69 8.11 -9.82
CA LEU A 144 13.71 7.23 -10.44
C LEU A 144 14.49 7.91 -11.58
N VAL A 145 13.82 8.81 -12.32
CA VAL A 145 14.43 9.49 -13.49
C VAL A 145 15.18 10.76 -13.09
N MET A 146 14.63 11.54 -12.15
CA MET A 146 15.11 12.90 -11.86
C MET A 146 16.07 12.98 -10.68
N PHE A 147 16.09 12.00 -9.78
CA PHE A 147 16.93 12.03 -8.59
C PHE A 147 18.04 10.98 -8.63
N ASP A 148 19.21 11.37 -8.13
CA ASP A 148 20.27 10.44 -7.80
C ASP A 148 19.90 9.56 -6.59
N MET A 149 20.80 8.70 -6.16
CA MET A 149 20.53 7.79 -5.05
C MET A 149 20.24 8.54 -3.74
N TYR A 150 20.91 9.65 -3.47
CA TYR A 150 20.72 10.45 -2.26
C TYR A 150 19.33 11.08 -2.24
N GLY A 151 18.92 11.71 -3.34
CA GLY A 151 17.60 12.31 -3.50
C GLY A 151 16.48 11.27 -3.41
N ARG A 152 16.64 10.07 -3.98
CA ARG A 152 15.66 8.98 -3.87
C ARG A 152 15.49 8.48 -2.44
N VAL A 153 16.58 8.30 -1.71
CA VAL A 153 16.55 7.90 -0.30
C VAL A 153 15.88 8.99 0.52
N GLY A 154 16.25 10.25 0.32
CA GLY A 154 15.64 11.39 1.02
C GLY A 154 14.13 11.47 0.79
N ARG A 155 13.70 11.41 -0.46
CA ARG A 155 12.27 11.43 -0.83
C ARG A 155 11.49 10.27 -0.19
N CYS A 156 12.07 9.07 -0.20
CA CYS A 156 11.46 7.90 0.44
C CYS A 156 11.28 8.12 1.95
N LEU A 157 12.28 8.67 2.62
CA LEU A 157 12.21 8.95 4.06
C LEU A 157 11.21 10.06 4.38
N LEU A 158 11.15 11.13 3.61
CA LEU A 158 10.16 12.20 3.77
C LEU A 158 8.73 11.66 3.64
N ASN A 159 8.45 10.88 2.58
CA ASN A 159 7.15 10.26 2.39
C ASN A 159 6.78 9.31 3.55
N LEU A 160 7.75 8.60 4.14
CA LEU A 160 7.51 7.76 5.31
C LEU A 160 7.18 8.57 6.56
N ALA A 161 7.85 9.71 6.76
CA ALA A 161 7.57 10.59 7.87
C ALA A 161 6.15 11.20 7.76
N GLU A 162 5.74 11.66 6.58
CA GLU A 162 4.40 12.17 6.31
C GLU A 162 3.30 11.12 6.58
N LEU A 163 3.53 9.85 6.23
CA LEU A 163 2.60 8.74 6.49
C LEU A 163 2.47 8.38 7.99
N GLN A 164 3.40 8.84 8.83
CA GLN A 164 3.39 8.65 10.28
C GLN A 164 3.01 9.94 11.03
N ASP A 165 2.11 10.75 10.44
CA ASP A 165 1.59 12.01 10.96
C ASP A 165 2.63 13.14 11.10
N GLY A 166 3.78 13.01 10.43
CA GLY A 166 4.79 14.06 10.34
C GLY A 166 5.22 14.61 11.71
N VAL A 167 5.33 13.74 12.73
CA VAL A 167 5.66 14.19 14.10
C VAL A 167 6.98 14.94 14.06
N GLU A 168 6.89 16.25 14.27
CA GLU A 168 8.03 17.14 14.35
C GLU A 168 8.50 17.21 15.82
N THR A 169 9.73 16.80 16.06
CA THR A 169 10.35 16.87 17.38
C THR A 169 11.62 17.69 17.28
N ARG A 170 11.68 18.84 17.94
CA ARG A 170 12.85 19.74 17.97
C ARG A 170 13.37 20.16 16.58
N GLY A 171 12.46 20.42 15.62
CA GLY A 171 12.83 20.82 14.26
C GLY A 171 13.30 19.66 13.37
N GLN A 172 13.06 18.41 13.78
CA GLN A 172 13.36 17.20 13.02
C GLN A 172 12.07 16.44 12.72
N LEU A 173 11.98 15.88 11.51
CA LEU A 173 10.92 14.92 11.18
C LEU A 173 11.29 13.54 11.73
N LEU A 174 10.32 12.87 12.34
CA LEU A 174 10.50 11.60 13.04
C LEU A 174 9.84 10.45 12.26
N ILE A 175 10.59 9.40 12.01
CA ILE A 175 10.06 8.09 11.60
C ILE A 175 10.22 7.15 12.80
N SER A 176 9.17 6.99 13.60
CA SER A 176 9.20 6.28 14.89
C SER A 176 9.23 4.75 14.77
N ASN A 177 8.71 4.20 13.71
CA ASN A 177 8.71 2.76 13.44
C ASN A 177 9.24 2.50 12.02
N ARG A 178 10.56 2.65 11.86
CA ARG A 178 11.18 2.53 10.56
C ARG A 178 11.08 1.11 10.01
N PRO A 179 10.85 0.95 8.70
CA PRO A 179 11.02 -0.33 8.02
C PRO A 179 12.46 -0.87 8.18
N SER A 180 12.63 -2.17 7.99
CA SER A 180 13.96 -2.75 7.89
C SER A 180 14.76 -2.13 6.74
N PHE A 181 16.10 -2.22 6.78
CA PHE A 181 16.93 -1.71 5.68
C PHE A 181 16.65 -2.42 4.35
N GLN A 182 16.26 -3.70 4.40
CA GLN A 182 15.86 -4.40 3.19
C GLN A 182 14.55 -3.82 2.61
N GLU A 183 13.57 -3.55 3.46
CA GLU A 183 12.31 -2.94 3.00
C GLU A 183 12.51 -1.51 2.49
N LEU A 184 13.37 -0.71 3.14
CA LEU A 184 13.72 0.62 2.65
C LEU A 184 14.41 0.53 1.27
N ALA A 185 15.34 -0.42 1.10
CA ALA A 185 15.99 -0.67 -0.18
C ALA A 185 14.97 -1.04 -1.28
N ASN A 186 14.02 -1.91 -0.94
CA ASN A 186 12.94 -2.31 -1.84
C ASN A 186 11.98 -1.14 -2.19
N MET A 187 11.79 -0.17 -1.28
CA MET A 187 10.99 1.04 -1.52
C MET A 187 11.73 2.06 -2.40
N VAL A 188 13.04 2.18 -2.23
CA VAL A 188 13.91 3.09 -3.01
C VAL A 188 14.23 2.50 -4.39
N GLY A 189 14.16 1.18 -4.57
CA GLY A 189 14.54 0.48 -5.78
C GLY A 189 16.06 0.34 -5.91
N CYS A 190 16.75 -0.08 -4.84
CA CYS A 190 18.19 -0.30 -4.82
C CYS A 190 18.58 -1.54 -4.01
N SER A 191 19.86 -1.93 -4.03
CA SER A 191 20.36 -2.99 -3.16
C SER A 191 20.46 -2.50 -1.71
N ARG A 192 20.40 -3.44 -0.76
CA ARG A 192 20.58 -3.15 0.66
C ARG A 192 21.94 -2.51 0.96
N GLU A 193 22.99 -2.95 0.26
CA GLU A 193 24.35 -2.41 0.39
C GLU A 193 24.41 -0.95 -0.08
N THR A 194 23.77 -0.64 -1.21
CA THR A 194 23.68 0.72 -1.74
C THR A 194 22.92 1.63 -0.78
N LEU A 195 21.76 1.18 -0.27
CA LEU A 195 21.02 1.92 0.75
C LEU A 195 21.87 2.18 2.00
N SER A 196 22.56 1.15 2.51
CA SER A 196 23.39 1.27 3.71
C SER A 196 24.50 2.30 3.54
N ARG A 197 25.19 2.30 2.39
CA ARG A 197 26.23 3.31 2.05
C ARG A 197 25.63 4.71 1.98
N THR A 198 24.48 4.88 1.33
CA THR A 198 23.81 6.18 1.22
C THR A 198 23.37 6.71 2.57
N LEU A 199 22.75 5.87 3.41
CA LEU A 199 22.35 6.26 4.77
C LEU A 199 23.55 6.64 5.66
N LYS A 200 24.69 5.93 5.50
CA LYS A 200 25.91 6.27 6.21
C LYS A 200 26.42 7.67 5.81
N ALA A 201 26.49 7.96 4.54
CA ALA A 201 26.92 9.27 4.04
C ALA A 201 25.96 10.41 4.50
N LEU A 202 24.63 10.16 4.45
CA LEU A 202 23.64 11.11 4.95
C LEU A 202 23.71 11.34 6.47
N LYS A 203 24.16 10.34 7.22
CA LYS A 203 24.44 10.49 8.66
C LYS A 203 25.73 11.30 8.89
N GLU A 204 26.77 11.04 8.14
CA GLU A 204 28.07 11.71 8.23
C GLU A 204 27.98 13.21 7.90
N ASN A 205 27.14 13.59 6.94
CA ASN A 205 26.90 15.00 6.59
C ASN A 205 25.84 15.69 7.48
N GLY A 206 25.32 14.99 8.51
CA GLY A 206 24.35 15.55 9.45
C GLY A 206 22.92 15.66 8.95
N SER A 207 22.58 15.18 7.76
CA SER A 207 21.21 15.26 7.21
C SER A 207 20.22 14.39 7.96
N LEU A 208 20.66 13.30 8.57
CA LEU A 208 19.82 12.41 9.37
C LEU A 208 20.58 11.74 10.52
N SER A 209 19.85 11.25 11.48
CA SER A 209 20.36 10.31 12.48
C SER A 209 19.49 9.05 12.53
N VAL A 210 20.14 7.89 12.73
CA VAL A 210 19.48 6.58 12.71
C VAL A 210 19.74 5.87 14.03
N THR A 211 18.67 5.45 14.69
CA THR A 211 18.71 4.54 15.84
C THR A 211 18.18 3.15 15.43
N ARG A 212 18.12 2.22 16.38
CA ARG A 212 17.63 0.87 16.11
C ARG A 212 16.18 0.85 15.55
N LYS A 213 15.32 1.75 16.01
CA LYS A 213 13.88 1.78 15.65
C LYS A 213 13.43 3.07 14.97
N THR A 214 14.27 4.11 14.93
CA THR A 214 13.86 5.47 14.60
C THR A 214 14.83 6.09 13.62
N ILE A 215 14.33 6.92 12.71
CA ILE A 215 15.12 7.84 11.87
C ILE A 215 14.65 9.25 12.20
N TYR A 216 15.59 10.14 12.44
CA TYR A 216 15.38 11.59 12.57
C TYR A 216 15.94 12.24 11.31
N ILE A 217 15.15 13.09 10.65
CA ILE A 217 15.53 13.81 9.44
C ILE A 217 15.64 15.28 9.81
N ASN A 218 16.81 15.88 9.57
CA ASN A 218 17.02 17.30 9.78
C ASN A 218 16.42 18.10 8.61
N ARG A 219 15.86 19.30 8.86
CA ARG A 219 15.19 20.17 7.85
C ARG A 219 16.09 20.73 6.74
N LEU A 220 17.34 20.32 6.64
CA LEU A 220 18.29 20.78 5.63
C LEU A 220 18.04 20.22 4.21
N TRP A 221 16.85 19.72 3.92
CA TRP A 221 16.50 19.07 2.65
C TRP A 221 15.54 19.89 1.77
N GLU A 222 15.36 21.19 2.05
CA GLU A 222 14.65 22.12 1.17
C GLU A 222 15.57 22.70 0.11
#